data_15a55d7a22ec80f7662f98f0de685d38
#
_entry.id   15a55d7a22ec80f7662f98f0de685d38
#
_cell.length_a   1.000
_cell.length_b   1.000
_cell.length_c   1.000
_cell.angle_alpha   90.00
_cell.angle_beta   90.00
_cell.angle_gamma   90.00
#
_symmetry.space_group_name_H-M   'P 1'
#
loop_
_entity.id
_entity.type
_entity.pdbx_description
1 polymer ?
#
loop_
_entity_poly.entity_id
_entity_poly.type
_entity_poly.pdbx_seq_one_letter_code
_entity_poly.pdbx_strand_id
1 'polypeptide(L)'
;MKVGTDGILLGAWAPVEQARRVLDIGSGSGLIALMLAQRSRSDCHIDGVELDSDAVIQARENVAASPWADRVTITESAVQEYQADPYDLIVSNPPYFVAGQSFSDPARAMARHTGALDSHALLAACDRLLAPNGEVALVLPTAMADEILCISADYDLHGICYTAVITREGKEANRVLLRLGRGLNRCERGDIVIHSADGAYSDRYIQLTSPFYLKM
;
A
#
# COMPACT_ATOMS: atom_id res chain seq x y z
N MET A 1 1.17 -13.51 9.24
CA MET A 1 2.05 -12.74 8.30
C MET A 1 3.09 -11.95 9.11
N LYS A 2 4.32 -11.72 8.59
CA LYS A 2 5.31 -10.89 9.30
C LYS A 2 5.10 -9.42 8.98
N VAL A 3 5.18 -8.55 10.00
CA VAL A 3 5.22 -7.10 9.80
C VAL A 3 6.48 -6.75 9.00
N GLY A 4 6.30 -6.15 7.83
CA GLY A 4 7.40 -5.76 6.93
C GLY A 4 7.59 -4.24 6.91
N THR A 5 8.82 -3.79 6.66
CA THR A 5 9.17 -2.37 6.54
C THR A 5 8.34 -1.65 5.47
N ASP A 6 8.02 -2.33 4.36
CA ASP A 6 7.23 -1.77 3.26
C ASP A 6 5.82 -1.36 3.72
N GLY A 7 5.13 -2.25 4.48
CA GLY A 7 3.80 -1.93 5.03
C GLY A 7 3.82 -0.79 6.05
N ILE A 8 4.83 -0.76 6.93
CA ILE A 8 5.01 0.34 7.89
C ILE A 8 5.24 1.67 7.16
N LEU A 9 6.13 1.68 6.17
CA LEU A 9 6.40 2.89 5.39
C LEU A 9 5.15 3.39 4.69
N LEU A 10 4.41 2.52 4.00
CA LEU A 10 3.18 2.91 3.29
C LEU A 10 2.12 3.43 4.27
N GLY A 11 1.83 2.69 5.35
CA GLY A 11 0.86 3.09 6.36
C GLY A 11 1.21 4.40 7.08
N ALA A 12 2.52 4.71 7.21
CA ALA A 12 3.00 5.96 7.78
C ALA A 12 2.98 7.14 6.80
N TRP A 13 3.17 6.87 5.48
CA TRP A 13 3.39 7.90 4.46
C TRP A 13 2.15 8.27 3.65
N ALA A 14 1.19 7.35 3.46
CA ALA A 14 0.01 7.59 2.64
C ALA A 14 -0.82 8.79 3.17
N PRO A 15 -1.38 9.67 2.30
CA PRO A 15 -2.03 10.93 2.69
C PRO A 15 -3.47 10.69 3.16
N VAL A 16 -3.66 10.15 4.34
CA VAL A 16 -4.98 9.73 4.87
C VAL A 16 -5.73 10.84 5.61
N GLU A 17 -5.07 11.95 5.95
CA GLU A 17 -5.57 12.95 6.92
C GLU A 17 -6.89 13.60 6.50
N GLN A 18 -7.17 13.72 5.20
CA GLN A 18 -8.39 14.31 4.66
C GLN A 18 -9.37 13.29 4.09
N ALA A 19 -8.97 12.02 3.97
CA ALA A 19 -9.80 10.97 3.41
C ALA A 19 -10.97 10.63 4.34
N ARG A 20 -12.13 10.35 3.75
CA ARG A 20 -13.31 9.83 4.42
C ARG A 20 -13.53 8.36 4.12
N ARG A 21 -13.13 7.92 2.94
CA ARG A 21 -13.21 6.54 2.51
C ARG A 21 -11.86 6.08 1.97
N VAL A 22 -11.35 4.99 2.55
CA VAL A 22 -10.05 4.42 2.20
C VAL A 22 -10.21 2.96 1.85
N LEU A 23 -9.50 2.50 0.82
CA LEU A 23 -9.41 1.09 0.44
C LEU A 23 -7.97 0.59 0.60
N ASP A 24 -7.79 -0.51 1.33
CA ASP A 24 -6.51 -1.25 1.42
C ASP A 24 -6.62 -2.52 0.56
N ILE A 25 -5.98 -2.52 -0.62
CA ILE A 25 -6.00 -3.65 -1.56
C ILE A 25 -4.89 -4.64 -1.19
N GLY A 26 -5.27 -5.88 -0.91
CA GLY A 26 -4.37 -6.90 -0.39
C GLY A 26 -4.00 -6.61 1.06
N SER A 27 -5.02 -6.40 1.90
CA SER A 27 -4.85 -5.92 3.28
C SER A 27 -4.04 -6.87 4.20
N GLY A 28 -3.86 -8.12 3.79
CA GLY A 28 -3.11 -9.12 4.53
C GLY A 28 -3.61 -9.26 5.96
N SER A 29 -2.77 -8.97 6.95
CA SER A 29 -3.15 -8.97 8.37
C SER A 29 -3.90 -7.72 8.85
N GLY A 30 -4.26 -6.79 7.95
CA GLY A 30 -4.91 -5.53 8.28
C GLY A 30 -3.98 -4.44 8.83
N LEU A 31 -2.66 -4.64 8.76
CA LEU A 31 -1.69 -3.71 9.36
C LEU A 31 -1.81 -2.30 8.78
N ILE A 32 -1.82 -2.16 7.46
CA ILE A 32 -1.88 -0.85 6.79
C ILE A 32 -3.22 -0.19 7.11
N ALA A 33 -4.33 -0.91 6.99
CA ALA A 33 -5.66 -0.41 7.35
C ALA A 33 -5.71 0.14 8.79
N LEU A 34 -5.15 -0.57 9.77
CA LEU A 34 -5.09 -0.12 11.16
C LEU A 34 -4.19 1.11 11.37
N MET A 35 -3.04 1.17 10.69
CA MET A 35 -2.15 2.34 10.73
C MET A 35 -2.84 3.58 10.15
N LEU A 36 -3.60 3.42 9.07
CA LEU A 36 -4.39 4.49 8.47
C LEU A 36 -5.55 4.90 9.37
N ALA A 37 -6.21 3.96 10.06
CA ALA A 37 -7.25 4.26 11.04
C ALA A 37 -6.71 5.11 12.21
N GLN A 38 -5.49 4.84 12.66
CA GLN A 38 -4.82 5.63 13.70
C GLN A 38 -4.57 7.08 13.28
N ARG A 39 -4.25 7.32 12.00
CA ARG A 39 -3.89 8.65 11.46
C ARG A 39 -5.07 9.41 10.89
N SER A 40 -6.13 8.71 10.52
CA SER A 40 -7.28 9.32 9.85
C SER A 40 -8.19 10.06 10.81
N ARG A 41 -9.08 10.85 10.24
CA ARG A 41 -10.19 11.49 10.95
C ARG A 41 -11.11 10.44 11.58
N SER A 42 -11.84 10.83 12.61
CA SER A 42 -12.79 9.96 13.32
C SER A 42 -14.00 9.53 12.44
N ASP A 43 -14.33 10.29 11.39
CA ASP A 43 -15.39 9.99 10.43
C ASP A 43 -14.89 9.25 9.15
N CYS A 44 -13.63 8.80 9.15
CA CYS A 44 -13.06 8.02 8.05
C CYS A 44 -13.38 6.54 8.23
N HIS A 45 -13.87 5.91 7.15
CA HIS A 45 -14.07 4.46 7.06
C HIS A 45 -13.01 3.83 6.15
N ILE A 46 -12.50 2.68 6.56
CA ILE A 46 -11.44 1.96 5.87
C ILE A 46 -11.94 0.56 5.53
N ASP A 47 -11.96 0.24 4.26
CA ASP A 47 -12.26 -1.09 3.77
C ASP A 47 -10.95 -1.79 3.38
N GLY A 48 -10.72 -2.99 3.87
CA GLY A 48 -9.63 -3.88 3.44
C GLY A 48 -10.19 -5.00 2.59
N VAL A 49 -9.57 -5.28 1.45
CA VAL A 49 -9.92 -6.40 0.58
C VAL A 49 -8.76 -7.37 0.51
N GLU A 50 -9.01 -8.63 0.80
CA GLU A 50 -8.01 -9.70 0.83
C GLU A 50 -8.58 -10.99 0.23
N LEU A 51 -7.77 -11.71 -0.54
CA LEU A 51 -8.18 -12.95 -1.19
C LEU A 51 -7.90 -14.20 -0.34
N ASP A 52 -6.84 -14.15 0.50
CA ASP A 52 -6.43 -15.26 1.36
C ASP A 52 -7.31 -15.32 2.61
N SER A 53 -8.11 -16.39 2.75
CA SER A 53 -9.06 -16.57 3.86
C SER A 53 -8.38 -16.58 5.24
N ASP A 54 -7.16 -17.15 5.36
CA ASP A 54 -6.44 -17.17 6.63
C ASP A 54 -5.95 -15.77 7.02
N ALA A 55 -5.51 -14.98 6.03
CA ALA A 55 -5.16 -13.58 6.24
C ALA A 55 -6.39 -12.73 6.62
N VAL A 56 -7.55 -12.97 6.00
CA VAL A 56 -8.82 -12.31 6.34
C VAL A 56 -9.22 -12.58 7.78
N ILE A 57 -9.15 -13.85 8.23
CA ILE A 57 -9.44 -14.21 9.62
C ILE A 57 -8.53 -13.45 10.57
N GLN A 58 -7.21 -13.47 10.32
CA GLN A 58 -6.22 -12.75 11.13
C GLN A 58 -6.48 -11.24 11.14
N ALA A 59 -6.80 -10.66 9.98
CA ALA A 59 -7.09 -9.22 9.87
C ALA A 59 -8.32 -8.84 10.69
N ARG A 60 -9.40 -9.63 10.61
CA ARG A 60 -10.63 -9.40 11.40
C ARG A 60 -10.39 -9.50 12.91
N GLU A 61 -9.56 -10.45 13.35
CA GLU A 61 -9.15 -10.56 14.74
C GLU A 61 -8.35 -9.33 15.19
N ASN A 62 -7.39 -8.88 14.38
CA ASN A 62 -6.60 -7.68 14.66
C ASN A 62 -7.47 -6.42 14.72
N VAL A 63 -8.41 -6.27 13.79
CA VAL A 63 -9.37 -5.16 13.77
C VAL A 63 -10.24 -5.19 15.02
N ALA A 64 -10.83 -6.34 15.37
CA ALA A 64 -11.68 -6.49 16.55
C ALA A 64 -10.95 -6.18 17.87
N ALA A 65 -9.63 -6.44 17.93
CA ALA A 65 -8.78 -6.14 19.09
C ALA A 65 -8.30 -4.68 19.13
N SER A 66 -8.56 -3.89 18.08
CA SER A 66 -8.09 -2.51 17.95
C SER A 66 -9.11 -1.48 18.45
N PRO A 67 -8.68 -0.24 18.74
CA PRO A 67 -9.59 0.87 19.05
C PRO A 67 -10.45 1.34 17.85
N TRP A 68 -10.23 0.80 16.64
CA TRP A 68 -10.87 1.24 15.38
C TRP A 68 -11.80 0.19 14.76
N ALA A 69 -12.27 -0.79 15.57
CA ALA A 69 -13.12 -1.89 15.11
C ALA A 69 -14.42 -1.42 14.45
N ASP A 70 -14.92 -0.23 14.81
CA ASP A 70 -16.11 0.41 14.27
C ASP A 70 -15.89 1.10 12.91
N ARG A 71 -14.63 1.30 12.50
CA ARG A 71 -14.26 2.06 11.30
C ARG A 71 -13.48 1.25 10.26
N VAL A 72 -13.07 0.04 10.57
CA VAL A 72 -12.31 -0.83 9.68
C VAL A 72 -13.11 -2.09 9.37
N THR A 73 -13.32 -2.35 8.09
CA THR A 73 -14.02 -3.55 7.61
C THR A 73 -13.10 -4.37 6.71
N ILE A 74 -13.03 -5.69 6.93
CA ILE A 74 -12.23 -6.60 6.08
C ILE A 74 -13.15 -7.54 5.31
N THR A 75 -13.05 -7.49 3.98
CA THR A 75 -13.83 -8.30 3.05
C THR A 75 -12.95 -9.32 2.35
N GLU A 76 -13.39 -10.59 2.36
CA GLU A 76 -12.78 -11.65 1.56
C GLU A 76 -13.29 -11.54 0.12
N SER A 77 -12.46 -11.05 -0.78
CA SER A 77 -12.80 -10.88 -2.19
C SER A 77 -11.55 -10.64 -3.04
N ALA A 78 -11.61 -11.04 -4.30
CA ALA A 78 -10.70 -10.52 -5.31
C ALA A 78 -11.07 -9.05 -5.59
N VAL A 79 -10.10 -8.15 -5.66
CA VAL A 79 -10.37 -6.73 -5.91
C VAL A 79 -10.99 -6.49 -7.29
N GLN A 80 -10.75 -7.37 -8.24
CA GLN A 80 -11.35 -7.34 -9.59
C GLN A 80 -12.87 -7.48 -9.54
N GLU A 81 -13.40 -8.20 -8.56
CA GLU A 81 -14.84 -8.48 -8.36
C GLU A 81 -15.47 -7.57 -7.31
N TYR A 82 -14.65 -6.93 -6.48
CA TYR A 82 -15.10 -6.07 -5.41
C TYR A 82 -15.76 -4.80 -5.94
N GLN A 83 -16.95 -4.49 -5.42
CA GLN A 83 -17.75 -3.32 -5.79
C GLN A 83 -18.07 -2.49 -4.55
N ALA A 84 -17.86 -1.20 -4.65
CA ALA A 84 -18.17 -0.23 -3.60
C ALA A 84 -18.32 1.17 -4.19
N ASP A 85 -18.81 2.12 -3.40
CA ASP A 85 -18.75 3.54 -3.73
C ASP A 85 -17.27 4.00 -3.80
N PRO A 86 -16.96 5.03 -4.59
CA PRO A 86 -15.59 5.50 -4.79
C PRO A 86 -14.86 5.88 -3.51
N TYR A 87 -13.53 5.71 -3.51
CA TYR A 87 -12.63 5.97 -2.39
C TYR A 87 -11.80 7.24 -2.62
N ASP A 88 -11.57 8.00 -1.54
CA ASP A 88 -10.70 9.17 -1.56
C ASP A 88 -9.21 8.76 -1.60
N LEU A 89 -8.89 7.61 -1.00
CA LEU A 89 -7.55 7.05 -0.99
C LEU A 89 -7.62 5.54 -1.20
N ILE A 90 -6.81 5.04 -2.12
CA ILE A 90 -6.57 3.60 -2.28
C ILE A 90 -5.11 3.34 -1.93
N VAL A 91 -4.84 2.36 -1.07
CA VAL A 91 -3.48 1.93 -0.76
C VAL A 91 -3.27 0.48 -1.15
N SER A 92 -2.04 0.12 -1.52
CA SER A 92 -1.65 -1.29 -1.71
C SER A 92 -0.16 -1.51 -1.52
N ASN A 93 0.15 -2.62 -0.87
CA ASN A 93 1.45 -3.26 -0.87
C ASN A 93 1.30 -4.61 -1.61
N PRO A 94 1.21 -4.60 -2.94
CA PRO A 94 0.86 -5.79 -3.71
C PRO A 94 1.97 -6.84 -3.63
N PRO A 95 1.64 -8.14 -3.78
CA PRO A 95 2.65 -9.18 -3.84
C PRO A 95 3.56 -8.98 -5.05
N TYR A 96 4.89 -8.98 -4.83
CA TYR A 96 5.87 -8.80 -5.89
C TYR A 96 6.26 -10.15 -6.46
N PHE A 97 6.15 -10.30 -7.77
CA PHE A 97 6.67 -11.44 -8.48
C PHE A 97 7.96 -11.03 -9.20
N VAL A 98 9.11 -11.37 -8.64
CA VAL A 98 10.39 -11.24 -9.36
C VAL A 98 10.43 -12.36 -10.42
N ALA A 99 10.52 -11.98 -11.69
CA ALA A 99 10.68 -12.95 -12.78
C ALA A 99 11.93 -13.81 -12.50
N GLY A 100 11.77 -15.15 -12.45
CA GLY A 100 12.88 -16.08 -12.22
C GLY A 100 13.04 -16.66 -10.81
N GLN A 101 12.29 -16.22 -9.80
CA GLN A 101 12.27 -16.92 -8.50
C GLN A 101 11.26 -18.07 -8.54
N SER A 102 11.77 -19.30 -8.38
CA SER A 102 10.95 -20.46 -8.07
C SER A 102 10.59 -20.41 -6.59
N PHE A 103 9.31 -20.19 -6.27
CA PHE A 103 8.85 -20.26 -4.89
C PHE A 103 8.59 -21.72 -4.52
N SER A 104 9.17 -22.14 -3.39
CA SER A 104 8.87 -23.43 -2.75
C SER A 104 7.51 -23.46 -2.04
N ASP A 105 6.73 -22.35 -2.11
CA ASP A 105 5.41 -22.24 -1.50
C ASP A 105 4.31 -22.47 -2.55
N PRO A 106 3.55 -23.59 -2.45
CA PRO A 106 2.48 -23.93 -3.41
C PRO A 106 1.34 -22.90 -3.44
N ALA A 107 1.06 -22.20 -2.33
CA ALA A 107 0.02 -21.17 -2.26
C ALA A 107 0.37 -19.96 -3.13
N ARG A 108 1.65 -19.54 -3.14
CA ARG A 108 2.15 -18.47 -4.02
C ARG A 108 2.24 -18.88 -5.49
N ALA A 109 2.49 -20.17 -5.77
CA ALA A 109 2.47 -20.70 -7.13
C ALA A 109 1.02 -20.75 -7.68
N MET A 110 0.04 -21.05 -6.84
CA MET A 110 -1.37 -21.08 -7.23
C MET A 110 -1.93 -19.67 -7.48
N ALA A 111 -1.49 -18.66 -6.74
CA ALA A 111 -1.87 -17.27 -6.99
C ALA A 111 -1.48 -16.76 -8.40
N ARG A 112 -0.45 -17.35 -9.04
CA ARG A 112 -0.11 -17.09 -10.46
C ARG A 112 -1.13 -17.66 -11.44
N HIS A 113 -1.83 -18.73 -11.08
CA HIS A 113 -2.76 -19.44 -12.00
C HIS A 113 -4.22 -19.05 -11.79
N THR A 114 -4.57 -18.41 -10.66
CA THR A 114 -5.96 -18.13 -10.27
C THR A 114 -6.27 -16.64 -10.18
N GLY A 115 -5.61 -15.79 -10.96
CA GLY A 115 -5.92 -14.34 -11.00
C GLY A 115 -4.97 -13.47 -10.19
N ALA A 116 -3.66 -13.68 -10.34
CA ALA A 116 -2.66 -12.80 -9.75
C ALA A 116 -2.97 -11.33 -10.06
N LEU A 117 -2.92 -10.48 -9.05
CA LEU A 117 -3.06 -9.04 -9.19
C LEU A 117 -1.79 -8.51 -9.87
N ASP A 118 -1.78 -8.49 -11.21
CA ASP A 118 -0.72 -7.85 -11.99
C ASP A 118 -0.89 -6.34 -12.02
N SER A 119 0.08 -5.62 -12.60
CA SER A 119 0.07 -4.16 -12.68
C SER A 119 -1.17 -3.61 -13.39
N HIS A 120 -1.63 -4.27 -14.46
CA HIS A 120 -2.83 -3.87 -15.21
C HIS A 120 -4.11 -4.11 -14.41
N ALA A 121 -4.26 -5.26 -13.76
CA ALA A 121 -5.42 -5.58 -12.93
C ALA A 121 -5.50 -4.65 -11.71
N LEU A 122 -4.36 -4.30 -11.09
CA LEU A 122 -4.29 -3.33 -10.00
C LEU A 122 -4.75 -1.94 -10.47
N LEU A 123 -4.20 -1.44 -11.58
CA LEU A 123 -4.56 -0.12 -12.10
C LEU A 123 -6.02 -0.05 -12.56
N ALA A 124 -6.54 -1.10 -13.19
CA ALA A 124 -7.95 -1.19 -13.57
C ALA A 124 -8.89 -1.16 -12.35
N ALA A 125 -8.52 -1.84 -11.25
CA ALA A 125 -9.26 -1.78 -10.00
C ALA A 125 -9.19 -0.38 -9.36
N CYS A 126 -8.01 0.24 -9.38
CA CYS A 126 -7.83 1.61 -8.90
C CYS A 126 -8.65 2.60 -9.71
N ASP A 127 -8.61 2.54 -11.05
CA ASP A 127 -9.41 3.43 -11.90
C ASP A 127 -10.91 3.32 -11.59
N ARG A 128 -11.42 2.10 -11.48
CA ARG A 128 -12.85 1.84 -11.20
C ARG A 128 -13.31 2.30 -9.83
N LEU A 129 -12.44 2.21 -8.81
CA LEU A 129 -12.79 2.43 -7.40
C LEU A 129 -12.36 3.80 -6.87
N LEU A 130 -11.55 4.57 -7.62
CA LEU A 130 -11.04 5.86 -7.17
C LEU A 130 -12.04 6.99 -7.42
N ALA A 131 -12.27 7.82 -6.42
CA ALA A 131 -13.04 9.05 -6.55
C ALA A 131 -12.35 10.03 -7.53
N PRO A 132 -13.09 11.00 -8.12
CA PRO A 132 -12.53 11.95 -9.09
C PRO A 132 -11.31 12.73 -8.58
N ASN A 133 -11.26 13.06 -7.29
CA ASN A 133 -10.14 13.75 -6.64
C ASN A 133 -9.35 12.84 -5.71
N GLY A 134 -9.53 11.53 -5.84
CA GLY A 134 -8.85 10.53 -5.00
C GLY A 134 -7.40 10.30 -5.43
N GLU A 135 -6.66 9.66 -4.56
CA GLU A 135 -5.26 9.27 -4.78
C GLU A 135 -5.04 7.79 -4.54
N VAL A 136 -4.10 7.23 -5.27
CA VAL A 136 -3.59 5.87 -5.07
C VAL A 136 -2.20 5.97 -4.46
N ALA A 137 -1.92 5.27 -3.37
CA ALA A 137 -0.60 5.21 -2.73
C ALA A 137 -0.10 3.76 -2.68
N LEU A 138 1.05 3.51 -3.26
CA LEU A 138 1.62 2.18 -3.43
C LEU A 138 3.03 2.11 -2.83
N VAL A 139 3.42 0.96 -2.30
CA VAL A 139 4.83 0.64 -2.06
C VAL A 139 5.24 -0.50 -2.99
N LEU A 140 6.31 -0.28 -3.78
CA LEU A 140 6.66 -1.14 -4.92
C LEU A 140 8.19 -1.33 -5.00
N PRO A 141 8.68 -2.46 -5.55
CA PRO A 141 10.03 -2.51 -6.10
C PRO A 141 10.22 -1.43 -7.17
N THR A 142 11.42 -0.86 -7.28
CA THR A 142 11.72 0.23 -8.22
C THR A 142 11.30 -0.10 -9.66
N ALA A 143 11.64 -1.30 -10.16
CA ALA A 143 11.28 -1.71 -11.52
C ALA A 143 9.76 -1.77 -11.76
N MET A 144 8.98 -2.21 -10.76
CA MET A 144 7.51 -2.25 -10.86
C MET A 144 6.90 -0.84 -10.77
N ALA A 145 7.49 0.06 -9.98
CA ALA A 145 7.05 1.46 -9.92
C ALA A 145 7.23 2.17 -11.27
N ASP A 146 8.37 1.92 -11.95
CA ASP A 146 8.64 2.48 -13.27
C ASP A 146 7.69 1.90 -14.33
N GLU A 147 7.40 0.59 -14.28
CA GLU A 147 6.38 -0.06 -15.13
C GLU A 147 5.00 0.57 -14.91
N ILE A 148 4.54 0.67 -13.65
CA ILE A 148 3.24 1.26 -13.32
C ILE A 148 3.14 2.71 -13.80
N LEU A 149 4.18 3.53 -13.65
CA LEU A 149 4.20 4.89 -14.17
C LEU A 149 4.07 4.95 -15.71
N CYS A 150 4.65 3.99 -16.42
CA CYS A 150 4.56 3.94 -17.89
C CYS A 150 3.14 3.62 -18.37
N ILE A 151 2.41 2.74 -17.67
CA ILE A 151 1.10 2.25 -18.09
C ILE A 151 -0.07 2.94 -17.39
N SER A 152 0.18 3.74 -16.35
CA SER A 152 -0.90 4.34 -15.52
C SER A 152 -1.78 5.31 -16.30
N ALA A 153 -1.24 5.98 -17.32
CA ALA A 153 -2.00 6.91 -18.18
C ALA A 153 -3.12 6.20 -18.96
N ASP A 154 -2.99 4.90 -19.27
CA ASP A 154 -4.02 4.10 -19.93
C ASP A 154 -5.27 3.92 -19.02
N TYR A 155 -5.13 4.22 -17.73
CA TYR A 155 -6.17 4.14 -16.69
C TYR A 155 -6.55 5.53 -16.13
N ASP A 156 -6.26 6.61 -16.85
CA ASP A 156 -6.47 8.00 -16.40
C ASP A 156 -5.82 8.28 -15.01
N LEU A 157 -4.68 7.63 -14.73
CA LEU A 157 -3.90 7.82 -13.53
C LEU A 157 -2.50 8.35 -13.88
N HIS A 158 -2.07 9.39 -13.17
CA HIS A 158 -0.81 10.08 -13.44
C HIS A 158 0.01 10.20 -12.15
N GLY A 159 1.33 10.16 -12.28
CA GLY A 159 2.23 10.29 -11.14
C GLY A 159 2.10 11.64 -10.43
N ILE A 160 1.84 11.61 -9.14
CA ILE A 160 1.85 12.79 -8.24
C ILE A 160 3.17 12.87 -7.49
N CYS A 161 3.60 11.74 -6.92
CA CYS A 161 4.81 11.69 -6.11
C CYS A 161 5.53 10.35 -6.28
N TYR A 162 6.86 10.41 -6.40
CA TYR A 162 7.76 9.26 -6.49
C TYR A 162 8.83 9.42 -5.41
N THR A 163 8.72 8.69 -4.31
CA THR A 163 9.66 8.72 -3.20
C THR A 163 10.49 7.45 -3.18
N ALA A 164 11.77 7.55 -3.53
CA ALA A 164 12.70 6.45 -3.50
C ALA A 164 13.00 6.03 -2.05
N VAL A 165 12.97 4.74 -1.74
CA VAL A 165 13.32 4.21 -0.43
C VAL A 165 14.68 3.56 -0.49
N ILE A 166 15.63 4.10 0.28
CA ILE A 166 17.03 3.70 0.36
C ILE A 166 17.24 3.04 1.71
N THR A 167 17.58 1.74 1.72
CA THR A 167 17.73 0.98 2.97
C THR A 167 18.87 1.48 3.84
N ARG A 168 19.96 1.97 3.23
CA ARG A 168 21.11 2.57 3.93
C ARG A 168 21.72 3.64 3.05
N GLU A 169 22.17 4.71 3.66
CA GLU A 169 22.90 5.79 3.00
C GLU A 169 24.03 5.27 2.09
N GLY A 170 24.10 5.80 0.88
CA GLY A 170 25.06 5.37 -0.14
C GLY A 170 24.67 4.09 -0.91
N LYS A 171 23.53 3.47 -0.63
CA LYS A 171 22.96 2.37 -1.43
C LYS A 171 21.95 2.89 -2.44
N GLU A 172 21.73 2.11 -3.49
CA GLU A 172 20.65 2.37 -4.43
C GLU A 172 19.26 2.08 -3.79
N ALA A 173 18.25 2.81 -4.25
CA ALA A 173 16.89 2.55 -3.87
C ALA A 173 16.41 1.21 -4.43
N ASN A 174 15.74 0.41 -3.62
CA ASN A 174 15.15 -0.87 -4.04
C ASN A 174 13.63 -0.88 -3.89
N ARG A 175 13.05 0.15 -3.31
CA ARG A 175 11.61 0.39 -3.16
C ARG A 175 11.27 1.83 -3.51
N VAL A 176 10.01 2.00 -3.83
CA VAL A 176 9.42 3.31 -4.11
C VAL A 176 8.07 3.39 -3.40
N LEU A 177 7.82 4.52 -2.77
CA LEU A 177 6.48 4.95 -2.40
C LEU A 177 5.96 5.84 -3.53
N LEU A 178 4.93 5.37 -4.23
CA LEU A 178 4.38 6.01 -5.43
C LEU A 178 2.98 6.52 -5.15
N ARG A 179 2.69 7.78 -5.50
CA ARG A 179 1.32 8.30 -5.53
C ARG A 179 0.89 8.59 -6.95
N LEU A 180 -0.34 8.18 -7.26
CA LEU A 180 -1.01 8.43 -8.52
C LEU A 180 -2.34 9.12 -8.24
N GLY A 181 -2.83 9.88 -9.21
CA GLY A 181 -4.16 10.49 -9.18
C GLY A 181 -4.60 10.90 -10.56
N ARG A 182 -5.84 11.41 -10.67
CA ARG A 182 -6.38 11.83 -11.95
C ARG A 182 -5.84 13.20 -12.37
N GLY A 183 -5.83 13.44 -13.68
CA GLY A 183 -5.33 14.68 -14.25
C GLY A 183 -3.81 14.74 -14.35
N LEU A 184 -3.34 15.63 -15.24
CA LEU A 184 -1.90 15.83 -15.48
C LEU A 184 -1.29 16.64 -14.33
N ASN A 185 -0.45 16.00 -13.53
CA ASN A 185 0.30 16.60 -12.45
C ASN A 185 1.81 16.54 -12.74
N ARG A 186 2.56 17.45 -12.12
CA ARG A 186 4.01 17.31 -12.05
C ARG A 186 4.34 16.30 -10.96
N CYS A 187 4.91 15.17 -11.35
CA CYS A 187 5.37 14.17 -10.39
C CYS A 187 6.53 14.71 -9.55
N GLU A 188 6.28 14.92 -8.26
CA GLU A 188 7.32 15.31 -7.30
C GLU A 188 8.23 14.11 -7.02
N ARG A 189 9.55 14.34 -6.98
CA ARG A 189 10.52 13.30 -6.67
C ARG A 189 11.25 13.60 -5.37
N GLY A 190 11.41 12.57 -4.53
CA GLY A 190 12.12 12.64 -3.27
C GLY A 190 12.68 11.28 -2.87
N ASP A 191 13.26 11.22 -1.67
CA ASP A 191 13.81 9.98 -1.13
C ASP A 191 13.56 9.88 0.38
N ILE A 192 13.61 8.65 0.89
CA ILE A 192 13.65 8.32 2.31
C ILE A 192 14.81 7.33 2.50
N VAL A 193 15.80 7.74 3.29
CA VAL A 193 16.87 6.85 3.75
C VAL A 193 16.43 6.24 5.07
N ILE A 194 16.46 4.90 5.21
CA ILE A 194 16.07 4.22 6.45
C ILE A 194 17.20 4.31 7.47
N HIS A 195 18.43 3.91 7.08
CA HIS A 195 19.58 3.94 7.98
C HIS A 195 20.65 4.86 7.46
N SER A 196 21.22 5.69 8.33
CA SER A 196 22.40 6.50 8.10
C SER A 196 23.63 5.61 7.89
N ALA A 197 24.75 6.21 7.53
CA ALA A 197 26.02 5.52 7.29
C ALA A 197 26.52 4.72 8.52
N ASP A 198 26.30 5.25 9.73
CA ASP A 198 26.62 4.63 11.02
C ASP A 198 25.69 3.48 11.42
N GLY A 199 24.59 3.27 10.68
CA GLY A 199 23.61 2.21 10.90
C GLY A 199 22.46 2.57 11.82
N ALA A 200 22.39 3.79 12.36
CA ALA A 200 21.23 4.29 13.08
C ALA A 200 20.06 4.56 12.11
N TYR A 201 18.84 4.63 12.62
CA TYR A 201 17.72 5.12 11.83
C TYR A 201 17.91 6.61 11.52
N SER A 202 17.58 7.02 10.27
CA SER A 202 17.62 8.43 9.91
C SER A 202 16.51 9.22 10.62
N ASP A 203 16.75 10.51 10.85
CA ASP A 203 15.75 11.41 11.47
C ASP A 203 14.43 11.41 10.70
N ARG A 204 14.49 11.39 9.36
CA ARG A 204 13.30 11.38 8.50
C ARG A 204 12.51 10.09 8.67
N TYR A 205 13.18 8.94 8.76
CA TYR A 205 12.52 7.65 8.98
C TYR A 205 11.89 7.61 10.39
N ILE A 206 12.62 8.06 11.42
CA ILE A 206 12.11 8.16 12.80
C ILE A 206 10.89 9.07 12.85
N GLN A 207 10.97 10.28 12.30
CA GLN A 207 9.85 11.22 12.27
C GLN A 207 8.59 10.63 11.63
N LEU A 208 8.76 9.87 10.56
CA LEU A 208 7.66 9.25 9.82
C LEU A 208 7.03 8.07 10.59
N THR A 209 7.85 7.22 11.21
CA THR A 209 7.40 5.91 11.68
C THR A 209 7.31 5.78 13.21
N SER A 210 7.86 6.73 13.98
CA SER A 210 7.86 6.70 15.45
C SER A 210 6.47 6.49 16.09
N PRO A 211 5.34 6.98 15.54
CA PRO A 211 4.02 6.72 16.11
C PRO A 211 3.59 5.24 16.11
N PHE A 212 4.31 4.39 15.37
CA PHE A 212 4.00 2.97 15.17
C PHE A 212 5.00 2.01 15.85
N TYR A 213 6.03 2.54 16.52
CA TYR A 213 7.02 1.74 17.24
C TYR A 213 6.97 2.06 18.74
N LEU A 214 7.12 1.00 19.55
CA LEU A 214 7.20 1.16 21.01
C LEU A 214 8.52 1.83 21.44
N LYS A 215 9.59 1.60 20.69
CA LYS A 215 10.92 2.21 20.86
C LYS A 215 11.61 2.27 19.50
N MET A 216 12.22 3.38 19.20
CA MET A 216 13.13 3.59 18.07
C MET A 216 14.47 4.08 18.58
#